data_581ba20715472db13a1fce95f7c0434e
#
_entry.id   581ba20715472db13a1fce95f7c0434e
#
_cell.length_a   1.000
_cell.length_b   1.000
_cell.length_c   1.000
_cell.angle_alpha   90.00
_cell.angle_beta   90.00
_cell.angle_gamma   90.00
#
_symmetry.space_group_name_H-M   'P 1'
#
loop_
_entity.id
_entity.type
_entity.pdbx_description
1 polymer ?
#
loop_
_entity_poly.entity_id
_entity_poly.type
_entity_poly.pdbx_seq_one_letter_code
_entity_poly.pdbx_strand_id
1 'polypeptide(L)'
;MKTNLSSLVIAMGITSCLLTSFSHKEDPINQLTPQEKKEGWMLLFDGKTTKGWHLYNTNKTQSAWIVKQGVLYCNPNDAKSEHGDLVTDKEYKNYYLKFEWSISEGGNSGVFFNVQEKPEIPLVWASGPEYQLLENTHPDYKVSDKKWAGTLYGFFSPKNPVEPKPAGQWNQSEIKQENGKVEFYLNGVMTAQVDLTSQGWKDMIANSGFKNFPEFGKYVQGRIALQDWAKGISFRNIKLKQL
;
A
#
# COMPACT_ATOMS: atom_id res chain seq x y z
N MET A 1 45.34 53.63 -55.69
CA MET A 1 45.31 52.67 -54.57
C MET A 1 43.83 52.26 -54.34
N LYS A 2 43.46 51.01 -54.71
CA LYS A 2 42.16 50.48 -54.58
C LYS A 2 42.17 49.46 -53.41
N THR A 3 41.46 49.74 -52.34
CA THR A 3 41.32 48.84 -51.20
C THR A 3 40.07 47.98 -51.41
N ASN A 4 40.28 46.67 -51.52
CA ASN A 4 39.20 45.67 -51.55
C ASN A 4 38.76 45.36 -50.14
N LEU A 5 37.48 45.57 -49.82
CA LEU A 5 36.79 45.05 -48.61
C LEU A 5 36.21 43.68 -48.94
N SER A 6 36.71 42.65 -48.28
CA SER A 6 36.14 41.29 -48.31
C SER A 6 35.07 41.17 -47.26
N SER A 7 33.84 40.92 -47.69
CA SER A 7 32.68 40.66 -46.79
C SER A 7 32.71 39.22 -46.33
N LEU A 8 32.85 39.01 -45.03
CA LEU A 8 32.74 37.69 -44.37
C LEU A 8 31.27 37.42 -44.06
N VAL A 9 30.67 36.45 -44.74
CA VAL A 9 29.30 35.97 -44.44
C VAL A 9 29.42 34.87 -43.39
N ILE A 10 28.95 35.14 -42.17
CA ILE A 10 28.82 34.14 -41.10
C ILE A 10 27.45 33.47 -41.26
N ALA A 11 27.44 32.20 -41.66
CA ALA A 11 26.28 31.37 -41.68
C ALA A 11 25.98 30.86 -40.28
N MET A 12 24.93 31.39 -39.63
CA MET A 12 24.42 30.89 -38.35
C MET A 12 23.56 29.63 -38.63
N GLY A 13 24.11 28.44 -38.33
CA GLY A 13 23.40 27.19 -38.35
C GLY A 13 22.46 27.10 -37.14
N ILE A 14 21.16 27.18 -37.39
CA ILE A 14 20.12 26.90 -36.34
C ILE A 14 20.00 25.40 -36.19
N THR A 15 20.62 24.86 -35.12
CA THR A 15 20.40 23.46 -34.72
C THR A 15 19.08 23.36 -34.01
N SER A 16 18.04 22.89 -34.72
CA SER A 16 16.74 22.61 -34.15
C SER A 16 16.82 21.35 -33.28
N CYS A 17 16.88 21.50 -31.95
CA CYS A 17 16.69 20.41 -31.00
C CYS A 17 15.23 19.99 -31.02
N LEU A 18 14.91 18.87 -31.68
CA LEU A 18 13.65 18.17 -31.55
C LEU A 18 13.54 17.59 -30.15
N LEU A 19 12.87 18.30 -29.24
CA LEU A 19 12.41 17.76 -27.95
C LEU A 19 11.30 16.73 -28.23
N THR A 20 11.65 15.47 -28.33
CA THR A 20 10.70 14.38 -28.30
C THR A 20 10.15 14.27 -26.88
N SER A 21 9.00 14.87 -26.63
CA SER A 21 8.23 14.65 -25.42
C SER A 21 7.73 13.20 -25.45
N PHE A 22 8.36 12.32 -24.67
CA PHE A 22 7.81 11.02 -24.35
C PHE A 22 6.57 11.26 -23.49
N SER A 23 5.40 11.18 -24.10
CA SER A 23 4.14 11.07 -23.38
C SER A 23 4.19 9.74 -22.60
N HIS A 24 4.45 9.79 -21.30
CA HIS A 24 4.22 8.65 -20.42
C HIS A 24 2.70 8.42 -20.42
N LYS A 25 2.26 7.45 -21.20
CA LYS A 25 0.88 6.96 -21.12
C LYS A 25 0.77 6.27 -19.76
N GLU A 26 -0.02 6.84 -18.85
CA GLU A 26 -0.28 6.19 -17.57
C GLU A 26 -0.82 4.77 -17.83
N ASP A 27 -0.28 3.79 -17.12
CA ASP A 27 -0.78 2.43 -17.20
C ASP A 27 -2.26 2.40 -16.79
N PRO A 28 -3.10 1.66 -17.52
CA PRO A 28 -4.52 1.61 -17.18
C PRO A 28 -4.71 1.02 -15.78
N ILE A 29 -5.51 1.70 -14.95
CA ILE A 29 -5.78 1.27 -13.57
C ILE A 29 -6.48 -0.09 -13.52
N ASN A 30 -6.15 -0.90 -12.51
CA ASN A 30 -6.68 -2.25 -12.27
C ASN A 30 -6.53 -3.18 -13.49
N GLN A 31 -5.42 -3.05 -14.18
CA GLN A 31 -5.04 -3.93 -15.28
C GLN A 31 -3.60 -4.40 -15.10
N LEU A 32 -3.34 -5.61 -15.57
CA LEU A 32 -1.98 -6.13 -15.62
C LEU A 32 -1.39 -5.82 -17.00
N THR A 33 -0.19 -5.29 -17.01
CA THR A 33 0.61 -5.16 -18.22
C THR A 33 0.94 -6.54 -18.82
N PRO A 34 1.30 -6.65 -20.09
CA PRO A 34 1.75 -7.91 -20.67
C PRO A 34 2.93 -8.54 -19.91
N GLN A 35 3.84 -7.70 -19.41
CA GLN A 35 4.98 -8.16 -18.62
C GLN A 35 4.54 -8.72 -17.25
N GLU A 36 3.65 -8.03 -16.52
CA GLU A 36 3.11 -8.52 -15.25
C GLU A 36 2.37 -9.86 -15.41
N LYS A 37 1.59 -10.02 -16.47
CA LYS A 37 0.94 -11.31 -16.78
C LYS A 37 1.96 -12.43 -16.99
N LYS A 38 3.03 -12.17 -17.74
CA LYS A 38 4.12 -13.12 -17.97
C LYS A 38 4.86 -13.48 -16.68
N GLU A 39 4.99 -12.53 -15.77
CA GLU A 39 5.65 -12.71 -14.46
C GLU A 39 4.76 -13.38 -13.41
N GLY A 40 3.50 -13.67 -13.72
CA GLY A 40 2.58 -14.35 -12.81
C GLY A 40 1.87 -13.43 -11.80
N TRP A 41 1.82 -12.12 -12.05
CA TRP A 41 0.99 -11.22 -11.26
C TRP A 41 -0.50 -11.51 -11.46
N MET A 42 -1.27 -11.31 -10.42
CA MET A 42 -2.73 -11.38 -10.44
C MET A 42 -3.31 -10.11 -9.80
N LEU A 43 -4.49 -9.70 -10.26
CA LEU A 43 -5.26 -8.64 -9.62
C LEU A 43 -5.99 -9.22 -8.41
N LEU A 44 -5.87 -8.57 -7.25
CA LEU A 44 -6.74 -8.82 -6.09
C LEU A 44 -7.97 -7.93 -6.12
N PHE A 45 -7.97 -6.88 -6.94
CA PHE A 45 -9.11 -6.00 -7.16
C PHE A 45 -9.28 -5.73 -8.66
N ASP A 46 -10.47 -6.01 -9.18
CA ASP A 46 -10.79 -5.93 -10.62
C ASP A 46 -11.23 -4.52 -11.07
N GLY A 47 -11.35 -3.57 -10.14
CA GLY A 47 -11.85 -2.23 -10.40
C GLY A 47 -13.38 -2.14 -10.56
N LYS A 48 -14.12 -3.22 -10.39
CA LYS A 48 -15.56 -3.30 -10.64
C LYS A 48 -16.36 -3.86 -9.47
N THR A 49 -15.78 -4.85 -8.76
CA THR A 49 -16.46 -5.61 -7.71
C THR A 49 -15.54 -5.83 -6.52
N THR A 50 -16.12 -6.18 -5.37
CA THR A 50 -15.39 -6.65 -4.19
C THR A 50 -15.17 -8.17 -4.21
N LYS A 51 -15.33 -8.82 -5.35
CA LYS A 51 -15.12 -10.26 -5.50
C LYS A 51 -13.73 -10.68 -5.04
N GLY A 52 -13.65 -11.71 -4.21
CA GLY A 52 -12.40 -12.16 -3.60
C GLY A 52 -12.10 -11.50 -2.26
N TRP A 53 -13.05 -10.68 -1.75
CA TRP A 53 -12.98 -10.01 -0.48
C TRP A 53 -14.30 -10.14 0.28
N HIS A 54 -14.24 -10.18 1.62
CA HIS A 54 -15.39 -10.15 2.51
C HIS A 54 -15.06 -9.39 3.80
N LEU A 55 -16.07 -9.03 4.57
CA LEU A 55 -15.87 -8.42 5.88
C LEU A 55 -15.39 -9.46 6.89
N TYR A 56 -14.40 -9.09 7.69
CA TYR A 56 -13.80 -9.97 8.69
C TYR A 56 -14.81 -10.48 9.71
N ASN A 57 -14.79 -11.81 9.94
CA ASN A 57 -15.63 -12.51 10.95
C ASN A 57 -17.15 -12.21 10.87
N THR A 58 -17.67 -11.90 9.69
CA THR A 58 -19.10 -11.68 9.50
C THR A 58 -19.60 -12.24 8.19
N ASN A 59 -20.86 -12.68 8.17
CA ASN A 59 -21.56 -13.13 6.95
C ASN A 59 -22.35 -12.00 6.28
N LYS A 60 -22.20 -10.76 6.73
CA LYS A 60 -22.89 -9.62 6.14
C LYS A 60 -22.30 -9.28 4.79
N THR A 61 -23.19 -9.02 3.83
CA THR A 61 -22.80 -8.70 2.44
C THR A 61 -22.88 -7.19 2.14
N GLN A 62 -23.64 -6.44 2.94
CA GLN A 62 -23.71 -4.98 2.80
C GLN A 62 -22.57 -4.36 3.61
N SER A 63 -21.70 -3.63 2.94
CA SER A 63 -20.46 -3.11 3.50
C SER A 63 -20.28 -1.63 3.21
N ALA A 64 -19.60 -0.91 4.10
CA ALA A 64 -19.12 0.46 3.86
C ALA A 64 -18.06 0.53 2.76
N TRP A 65 -17.50 -0.61 2.35
CA TRP A 65 -16.61 -0.73 1.22
C TRP A 65 -17.39 -0.77 -0.09
N ILE A 66 -17.23 0.26 -0.93
CA ILE A 66 -17.91 0.39 -2.20
C ILE A 66 -16.91 0.53 -3.35
N VAL A 67 -17.33 0.14 -4.55
CA VAL A 67 -16.55 0.37 -5.78
C VAL A 67 -17.14 1.54 -6.53
N LYS A 68 -16.33 2.56 -6.78
CA LYS A 68 -16.72 3.77 -7.52
C LYS A 68 -15.60 4.17 -8.47
N GLN A 69 -15.92 4.27 -9.75
CA GLN A 69 -14.98 4.72 -10.82
C GLN A 69 -13.64 3.96 -10.82
N GLY A 70 -13.67 2.65 -10.63
CA GLY A 70 -12.45 1.83 -10.59
C GLY A 70 -11.70 1.87 -9.25
N VAL A 71 -12.25 2.47 -8.23
CA VAL A 71 -11.62 2.64 -6.91
C VAL A 71 -12.41 1.86 -5.87
N LEU A 72 -11.73 1.10 -5.04
CA LEU A 72 -12.27 0.48 -3.83
C LEU A 72 -12.17 1.52 -2.71
N TYR A 73 -13.30 1.99 -2.21
CA TYR A 73 -13.40 3.08 -1.25
C TYR A 73 -14.15 2.64 0.00
N CYS A 74 -13.56 2.88 1.16
CA CYS A 74 -14.27 2.77 2.44
C CYS A 74 -14.98 4.08 2.73
N ASN A 75 -16.33 4.05 2.79
CA ASN A 75 -17.14 5.23 3.04
C ASN A 75 -17.35 5.45 4.55
N PRO A 76 -16.66 6.40 5.18
CA PRO A 76 -16.73 6.63 6.62
C PRO A 76 -18.07 7.19 7.09
N ASN A 77 -18.90 7.67 6.17
CA ASN A 77 -20.17 8.33 6.47
C ASN A 77 -21.40 7.44 6.20
N ASP A 78 -21.19 6.20 5.82
CA ASP A 78 -22.28 5.26 5.59
C ASP A 78 -22.75 4.58 6.88
N ALA A 79 -23.56 5.30 7.66
CA ALA A 79 -24.11 4.77 8.91
C ALA A 79 -25.12 3.62 8.73
N LYS A 80 -25.47 3.27 7.47
CA LYS A 80 -26.45 2.20 7.18
C LYS A 80 -25.79 0.90 6.79
N SER A 81 -24.55 0.95 6.34
CA SER A 81 -23.78 -0.23 5.97
C SER A 81 -22.96 -0.76 7.13
N GLU A 82 -22.59 -2.03 7.06
CA GLU A 82 -21.67 -2.63 8.03
C GLU A 82 -20.28 -2.09 7.85
N HIS A 83 -19.71 -1.55 8.93
CA HIS A 83 -18.32 -1.19 9.02
C HIS A 83 -17.49 -2.37 9.47
N GLY A 84 -16.25 -2.44 9.03
CA GLY A 84 -15.28 -3.46 9.38
C GLY A 84 -14.18 -3.62 8.33
N ASP A 85 -13.13 -4.32 8.74
CA ASP A 85 -11.99 -4.58 7.89
C ASP A 85 -12.35 -5.56 6.77
N LEU A 86 -11.85 -5.28 5.56
CA LEU A 86 -12.11 -6.11 4.39
C LEU A 86 -10.94 -7.09 4.21
N VAL A 87 -11.21 -8.41 4.21
CA VAL A 87 -10.18 -9.44 4.10
C VAL A 87 -10.27 -10.21 2.80
N THR A 88 -9.14 -10.72 2.30
CA THR A 88 -9.12 -11.61 1.12
C THR A 88 -9.76 -12.95 1.43
N ASP A 89 -10.49 -13.55 0.45
CA ASP A 89 -11.04 -14.91 0.58
C ASP A 89 -9.95 -15.97 0.66
N LYS A 90 -8.76 -15.69 0.12
CA LYS A 90 -7.62 -16.60 0.09
C LYS A 90 -6.54 -16.18 1.08
N GLU A 91 -5.78 -17.16 1.53
CA GLU A 91 -4.55 -16.95 2.30
C GLU A 91 -3.33 -16.97 1.37
N TYR A 92 -2.29 -16.23 1.77
CA TYR A 92 -1.03 -16.14 1.05
C TYR A 92 0.14 -16.37 2.01
N LYS A 93 1.21 -16.99 1.51
CA LYS A 93 2.41 -17.31 2.31
C LYS A 93 3.62 -16.53 1.82
N ASN A 94 4.08 -16.83 0.61
CA ASN A 94 5.20 -16.13 -0.02
C ASN A 94 4.64 -15.32 -1.18
N TYR A 95 4.79 -14.00 -1.13
CA TYR A 95 4.17 -13.14 -2.13
C TYR A 95 4.85 -11.77 -2.21
N TYR A 96 4.57 -11.10 -3.30
CA TYR A 96 4.85 -9.69 -3.52
C TYR A 96 3.51 -8.99 -3.80
N LEU A 97 3.07 -8.17 -2.86
CA LEU A 97 1.85 -7.36 -2.94
C LEU A 97 2.23 -5.94 -3.32
N LYS A 98 1.53 -5.38 -4.30
CA LYS A 98 1.60 -3.97 -4.69
C LYS A 98 0.21 -3.38 -4.65
N PHE A 99 0.09 -2.15 -4.18
CA PHE A 99 -1.18 -1.43 -4.15
C PHE A 99 -0.97 0.07 -4.17
N GLU A 100 -1.97 0.78 -4.67
CA GLU A 100 -2.04 2.22 -4.58
C GLU A 100 -3.15 2.62 -3.61
N TRP A 101 -2.91 3.65 -2.84
CA TRP A 101 -3.86 4.17 -1.87
C TRP A 101 -3.88 5.70 -1.85
N SER A 102 -5.03 6.25 -1.55
CA SER A 102 -5.26 7.67 -1.34
C SER A 102 -6.15 7.84 -0.11
N ILE A 103 -5.76 8.71 0.81
CA ILE A 103 -6.41 8.87 2.10
C ILE A 103 -6.91 10.30 2.28
N SER A 104 -7.98 10.48 3.03
CA SER A 104 -8.52 11.79 3.37
C SER A 104 -7.65 12.50 4.40
N GLU A 105 -7.78 13.82 4.49
CA GLU A 105 -7.11 14.64 5.52
C GLU A 105 -7.42 14.11 6.93
N GLY A 106 -6.39 13.96 7.76
CA GLY A 106 -6.46 13.36 9.08
C GLY A 106 -6.90 11.91 9.06
N GLY A 107 -6.71 11.20 7.95
CA GLY A 107 -7.07 9.80 7.81
C GLY A 107 -6.06 8.83 8.43
N ASN A 108 -6.57 7.68 8.86
CA ASN A 108 -5.81 6.56 9.38
C ASN A 108 -6.41 5.27 8.84
N SER A 109 -5.57 4.38 8.35
CA SER A 109 -5.91 3.06 7.83
C SER A 109 -4.67 2.17 7.85
N GLY A 110 -4.78 0.93 7.41
CA GLY A 110 -3.66 -0.01 7.36
C GLY A 110 -3.91 -1.16 6.39
N VAL A 111 -2.84 -1.86 6.07
CA VAL A 111 -2.89 -3.15 5.37
C VAL A 111 -2.31 -4.20 6.29
N PHE A 112 -3.17 -5.09 6.78
CA PHE A 112 -2.73 -6.22 7.61
C PHE A 112 -2.34 -7.40 6.75
N PHE A 113 -1.41 -8.18 7.22
CA PHE A 113 -0.95 -9.38 6.54
C PHE A 113 -0.84 -10.56 7.52
N ASN A 114 -0.86 -11.79 6.99
CA ASN A 114 -0.90 -13.03 7.78
C ASN A 114 -2.08 -13.11 8.77
N VAL A 115 -3.18 -12.42 8.46
CA VAL A 115 -4.39 -12.39 9.28
C VAL A 115 -4.98 -13.80 9.37
N GLN A 116 -5.29 -14.21 10.61
CA GLN A 116 -6.02 -15.45 10.89
C GLN A 116 -7.48 -15.11 11.17
N GLU A 117 -8.36 -15.56 10.29
CA GLU A 117 -9.80 -15.36 10.49
C GLU A 117 -10.40 -16.57 11.21
N LYS A 118 -10.70 -16.37 12.49
CA LYS A 118 -11.28 -17.38 13.37
C LYS A 118 -12.23 -16.70 14.35
N PRO A 119 -13.33 -17.35 14.77
CA PRO A 119 -14.30 -16.76 15.71
C PRO A 119 -13.68 -16.27 17.02
N GLU A 120 -12.64 -16.95 17.50
CA GLU A 120 -11.92 -16.59 18.73
C GLU A 120 -10.93 -15.42 18.57
N ILE A 121 -10.68 -14.97 17.35
CA ILE A 121 -9.82 -13.81 17.04
C ILE A 121 -10.74 -12.67 16.56
N PRO A 122 -11.21 -11.79 17.45
CA PRO A 122 -12.30 -10.88 17.12
C PRO A 122 -11.92 -9.75 16.16
N LEU A 123 -10.63 -9.45 15.99
CA LEU A 123 -10.12 -8.31 15.22
C LEU A 123 -8.93 -8.71 14.37
N VAL A 124 -8.81 -8.15 13.17
CA VAL A 124 -7.71 -8.46 12.24
C VAL A 124 -6.34 -8.24 12.86
N TRP A 125 -6.18 -7.14 13.60
CA TRP A 125 -4.92 -6.77 14.26
C TRP A 125 -4.56 -7.64 15.47
N ALA A 126 -5.47 -8.49 15.94
CA ALA A 126 -5.17 -9.45 17.01
C ALA A 126 -4.30 -10.63 16.54
N SER A 127 -4.14 -10.81 15.24
CA SER A 127 -3.26 -11.82 14.63
C SER A 127 -2.31 -11.24 13.59
N GLY A 128 -2.79 -10.35 12.74
CA GLY A 128 -2.04 -9.78 11.61
C GLY A 128 -1.25 -8.53 11.99
N PRO A 129 0.06 -8.50 11.74
CA PRO A 129 0.82 -7.25 11.79
C PRO A 129 0.37 -6.27 10.71
N GLU A 130 0.60 -4.97 10.93
CA GLU A 130 0.06 -3.88 10.13
C GLU A 130 1.16 -3.11 9.39
N TYR A 131 0.98 -2.95 8.07
CA TYR A 131 1.60 -1.91 7.27
C TYR A 131 0.76 -0.64 7.41
N GLN A 132 1.30 0.39 8.07
CA GLN A 132 0.56 1.61 8.42
C GLN A 132 0.29 2.50 7.21
N LEU A 133 -0.94 3.04 7.14
CA LEU A 133 -1.37 4.09 6.22
C LEU A 133 -1.87 5.29 7.03
N LEU A 134 -1.05 6.32 7.16
CA LEU A 134 -1.36 7.50 7.97
C LEU A 134 -1.19 8.77 7.17
N GLU A 135 -2.15 9.66 7.27
CA GLU A 135 -2.05 11.00 6.71
C GLU A 135 -1.31 11.93 7.69
N ASN A 136 -0.45 12.82 7.16
CA ASN A 136 0.52 13.60 7.96
C ASN A 136 -0.09 14.57 8.97
N THR A 137 -1.37 14.98 8.79
CA THR A 137 -2.07 15.84 9.74
C THR A 137 -2.78 15.07 10.85
N HIS A 138 -2.83 13.73 10.76
CA HIS A 138 -3.40 12.91 11.82
C HIS A 138 -2.62 13.11 13.13
N PRO A 139 -3.30 13.19 14.30
CA PRO A 139 -2.61 13.42 15.60
C PRO A 139 -1.49 12.41 15.89
N ASP A 140 -1.66 11.15 15.52
CA ASP A 140 -0.68 10.09 15.74
C ASP A 140 0.66 10.32 15.02
N TYR A 141 0.67 11.11 13.93
CA TYR A 141 1.89 11.44 13.22
C TYR A 141 2.92 12.16 14.12
N LYS A 142 2.43 12.98 15.07
CA LYS A 142 3.26 13.71 16.05
C LYS A 142 3.59 12.89 17.29
N VAL A 143 2.88 11.78 17.53
CA VAL A 143 3.07 10.96 18.73
C VAL A 143 4.30 10.07 18.60
N SER A 144 4.48 9.42 17.46
CA SER A 144 5.61 8.51 17.24
C SER A 144 5.79 8.23 15.74
N ASP A 145 7.04 8.24 15.31
CA ASP A 145 7.43 7.83 13.95
C ASP A 145 7.19 6.34 13.67
N LYS A 146 7.03 5.51 14.70
CA LYS A 146 6.59 4.11 14.58
C LYS A 146 5.14 3.95 14.12
N LYS A 147 4.42 5.07 13.97
CA LYS A 147 3.06 5.14 13.45
C LYS A 147 2.98 5.79 12.06
N TRP A 148 4.10 6.19 11.48
CA TRP A 148 4.10 6.81 10.16
C TRP A 148 3.74 5.83 9.06
N ALA A 149 3.23 6.35 7.94
CA ALA A 149 2.92 5.53 6.79
C ALA A 149 4.14 4.72 6.32
N GLY A 150 3.92 3.46 5.92
CA GLY A 150 4.98 2.56 5.48
C GLY A 150 5.75 1.88 6.60
N THR A 151 5.40 2.08 7.88
CA THR A 151 6.04 1.38 9.00
C THR A 151 5.30 0.07 9.34
N LEU A 152 5.99 -0.81 10.07
CA LEU A 152 5.35 -1.86 10.84
C LEU A 152 4.82 -1.25 12.13
N TYR A 153 3.51 -0.99 12.17
CA TYR A 153 2.84 -0.19 13.20
C TYR A 153 3.27 -0.54 14.62
N GLY A 154 3.77 0.47 15.34
CA GLY A 154 4.15 0.36 16.74
C GLY A 154 5.51 -0.30 17.02
N PHE A 155 6.18 -0.90 16.02
CA PHE A 155 7.45 -1.62 16.23
C PHE A 155 8.68 -0.84 15.81
N PHE A 156 8.69 -0.30 14.60
CA PHE A 156 9.88 0.34 14.03
C PHE A 156 9.60 1.75 13.56
N SER A 157 10.56 2.64 13.82
CA SER A 157 10.69 3.87 13.03
C SER A 157 11.07 3.51 11.58
N PRO A 158 10.71 4.34 10.59
CA PRO A 158 11.09 4.05 9.20
C PRO A 158 12.61 3.95 9.06
N LYS A 159 13.10 2.88 8.42
CA LYS A 159 14.53 2.72 8.11
C LYS A 159 15.03 3.84 7.20
N ASN A 160 14.21 4.22 6.23
CA ASN A 160 14.40 5.37 5.36
C ASN A 160 13.09 6.18 5.40
N PRO A 161 13.06 7.33 6.08
CA PRO A 161 11.85 8.15 6.18
C PRO A 161 11.41 8.63 4.79
N VAL A 162 10.12 8.45 4.50
CA VAL A 162 9.46 8.95 3.30
C VAL A 162 8.15 9.58 3.72
N GLU A 163 7.93 10.82 3.33
CA GLU A 163 6.62 11.43 3.52
C GLU A 163 5.64 10.87 2.48
N PRO A 164 4.46 10.42 2.90
CA PRO A 164 3.39 10.10 1.96
C PRO A 164 2.98 11.36 1.20
N LYS A 165 2.47 11.18 0.00
CA LYS A 165 1.89 12.28 -0.77
C LYS A 165 0.70 12.86 0.00
N PRO A 166 0.39 14.16 -0.15
CA PRO A 166 -0.71 14.82 0.53
C PRO A 166 -2.06 14.12 0.37
N ALA A 167 -2.98 14.40 1.30
CA ALA A 167 -4.35 13.90 1.27
C ALA A 167 -4.99 14.03 -0.12
N GLY A 168 -5.69 12.99 -0.56
CA GLY A 168 -6.31 12.90 -1.88
C GLY A 168 -5.37 12.53 -3.03
N GLN A 169 -4.06 12.48 -2.83
CA GLN A 169 -3.09 12.02 -3.82
C GLN A 169 -2.79 10.52 -3.68
N TRP A 170 -2.45 9.87 -4.79
CA TRP A 170 -2.15 8.44 -4.82
C TRP A 170 -0.71 8.12 -4.42
N ASN A 171 -0.55 7.34 -3.34
CA ASN A 171 0.70 6.72 -2.93
C ASN A 171 0.80 5.31 -3.51
N GLN A 172 2.02 4.82 -3.67
CA GLN A 172 2.31 3.44 -4.03
C GLN A 172 2.96 2.74 -2.83
N SER A 173 2.48 1.55 -2.51
CA SER A 173 3.04 0.74 -1.43
C SER A 173 3.23 -0.70 -1.86
N GLU A 174 4.22 -1.34 -1.24
CA GLU A 174 4.56 -2.72 -1.54
C GLU A 174 4.87 -3.47 -0.24
N ILE A 175 4.39 -4.70 -0.16
CA ILE A 175 4.73 -5.67 0.90
C ILE A 175 5.28 -6.90 0.21
N LYS A 176 6.55 -7.22 0.45
CA LYS A 176 7.16 -8.46 -0.02
C LYS A 176 7.38 -9.38 1.17
N GLN A 177 6.81 -10.58 1.14
CA GLN A 177 7.03 -11.61 2.14
C GLN A 177 7.57 -12.87 1.50
N GLU A 178 8.70 -13.36 1.99
CA GLU A 178 9.31 -14.62 1.56
C GLU A 178 9.92 -15.34 2.76
N ASN A 179 9.47 -16.57 3.04
CA ASN A 179 9.93 -17.39 4.14
C ASN A 179 9.92 -16.67 5.52
N GLY A 180 8.88 -15.86 5.76
CA GLY A 180 8.71 -15.07 6.98
C GLY A 180 9.52 -13.77 7.05
N LYS A 181 10.38 -13.50 6.07
CA LYS A 181 11.04 -12.19 5.92
C LYS A 181 10.11 -11.26 5.18
N VAL A 182 9.89 -10.08 5.75
CA VAL A 182 8.96 -9.07 5.22
C VAL A 182 9.69 -7.77 4.98
N GLU A 183 9.45 -7.17 3.81
CA GLU A 183 9.95 -5.87 3.41
C GLU A 183 8.79 -4.96 3.04
N PHE A 184 8.84 -3.70 3.48
CA PHE A 184 7.87 -2.66 3.17
C PHE A 184 8.49 -1.57 2.32
N TYR A 185 7.72 -1.08 1.35
CA TYR A 185 8.12 0.03 0.50
C TYR A 185 6.99 1.06 0.42
N LEU A 186 7.35 2.33 0.50
CA LEU A 186 6.46 3.48 0.27
C LEU A 186 7.06 4.35 -0.82
N ASN A 187 6.30 4.60 -1.89
CA ASN A 187 6.73 5.39 -3.04
C ASN A 187 8.12 4.99 -3.59
N GLY A 188 8.39 3.68 -3.65
CA GLY A 188 9.63 3.10 -4.16
C GLY A 188 10.80 3.04 -3.17
N VAL A 189 10.63 3.53 -1.94
CA VAL A 189 11.67 3.52 -0.89
C VAL A 189 11.37 2.44 0.14
N MET A 190 12.36 1.60 0.48
CA MET A 190 12.24 0.61 1.55
C MET A 190 12.16 1.31 2.90
N THR A 191 11.05 1.12 3.61
CA THR A 191 10.77 1.77 4.90
C THR A 191 10.94 0.86 6.10
N ALA A 192 10.69 -0.45 5.94
CA ALA A 192 10.87 -1.41 7.02
C ALA A 192 11.27 -2.79 6.49
N GLN A 193 11.90 -3.58 7.37
CA GLN A 193 12.25 -4.97 7.13
C GLN A 193 12.22 -5.74 8.45
N VAL A 194 11.61 -6.92 8.46
CA VAL A 194 11.52 -7.78 9.65
C VAL A 194 11.57 -9.25 9.26
N ASP A 195 12.15 -10.09 10.12
CA ASP A 195 12.05 -11.55 10.04
C ASP A 195 11.10 -12.04 11.14
N LEU A 196 9.88 -12.42 10.75
CA LEU A 196 8.81 -12.89 11.65
C LEU A 196 9.16 -14.24 12.32
N THR A 197 10.15 -14.96 11.81
CA THR A 197 10.60 -16.24 12.38
C THR A 197 11.68 -16.07 13.45
N SER A 198 12.27 -14.87 13.54
CA SER A 198 13.40 -14.59 14.42
C SER A 198 13.01 -14.53 15.90
N GLN A 199 13.98 -14.81 16.78
CA GLN A 199 13.79 -14.58 18.21
C GLN A 199 13.60 -13.10 18.51
N GLY A 200 14.30 -12.21 17.80
CA GLY A 200 14.15 -10.74 17.95
C GLY A 200 12.72 -10.25 17.72
N TRP A 201 12.00 -10.83 16.75
CA TRP A 201 10.58 -10.53 16.53
C TRP A 201 9.71 -10.96 17.73
N LYS A 202 9.93 -12.17 18.24
CA LYS A 202 9.21 -12.67 19.41
C LYS A 202 9.45 -11.81 20.65
N ASP A 203 10.69 -11.39 20.86
CA ASP A 203 11.08 -10.51 21.98
C ASP A 203 10.43 -9.12 21.84
N MET A 204 10.35 -8.58 20.64
CA MET A 204 9.64 -7.31 20.37
C MET A 204 8.16 -7.41 20.70
N ILE A 205 7.47 -8.48 20.29
CA ILE A 205 6.06 -8.70 20.65
C ILE A 205 5.90 -8.78 22.17
N ALA A 206 6.73 -9.56 22.85
CA ALA A 206 6.67 -9.73 24.31
C ALA A 206 6.86 -8.41 25.08
N ASN A 207 7.56 -7.44 24.50
CA ASN A 207 7.79 -6.11 25.08
C ASN A 207 6.87 -5.02 24.51
N SER A 208 5.85 -5.37 23.71
CA SER A 208 4.91 -4.43 23.08
C SER A 208 3.52 -4.45 23.72
N GLY A 209 2.63 -3.57 23.27
CA GLY A 209 1.20 -3.62 23.59
C GLY A 209 0.50 -4.86 23.06
N PHE A 210 1.09 -5.56 22.09
CA PHE A 210 0.52 -6.77 21.47
C PHE A 210 0.78 -8.05 22.26
N LYS A 211 1.57 -8.02 23.34
CA LYS A 211 1.88 -9.19 24.19
C LYS A 211 0.66 -9.93 24.73
N ASN A 212 -0.48 -9.24 24.88
CA ASN A 212 -1.72 -9.81 25.38
C ASN A 212 -2.59 -10.46 24.29
N PHE A 213 -2.16 -10.41 23.03
CA PHE A 213 -2.83 -11.03 21.89
C PHE A 213 -2.06 -12.28 21.47
N PRO A 214 -2.49 -13.48 21.93
CA PRO A 214 -1.70 -14.70 21.82
C PRO A 214 -1.42 -15.13 20.38
N GLU A 215 -2.23 -14.66 19.43
CA GLU A 215 -2.08 -15.01 18.01
C GLU A 215 -1.33 -13.95 17.20
N PHE A 216 -1.01 -12.81 17.78
CA PHE A 216 -0.37 -11.70 17.07
C PHE A 216 1.03 -12.06 16.55
N GLY A 217 1.25 -11.85 15.26
CA GLY A 217 2.56 -11.94 14.62
C GLY A 217 3.22 -13.33 14.61
N LYS A 218 2.47 -14.40 14.90
CA LYS A 218 2.97 -15.79 14.93
C LYS A 218 3.04 -16.45 13.55
N TYR A 219 2.25 -15.96 12.63
CA TYR A 219 2.00 -16.64 11.36
C TYR A 219 2.81 -16.02 10.23
N VAL A 220 3.25 -16.87 9.31
CA VAL A 220 3.92 -16.49 8.05
C VAL A 220 3.05 -16.81 6.83
N GLN A 221 1.78 -17.08 7.08
CA GLN A 221 0.73 -17.32 6.10
C GLN A 221 -0.59 -16.84 6.67
N GLY A 222 -1.43 -16.24 5.85
CA GLY A 222 -2.77 -15.80 6.22
C GLY A 222 -3.38 -14.89 5.16
N ARG A 223 -4.49 -14.27 5.54
CA ARG A 223 -5.21 -13.32 4.68
C ARG A 223 -4.53 -11.95 4.69
N ILE A 224 -4.82 -11.16 3.67
CA ILE A 224 -4.51 -9.73 3.60
C ILE A 224 -5.79 -8.98 3.98
N ALA A 225 -5.68 -7.94 4.81
CA ALA A 225 -6.83 -7.12 5.18
C ALA A 225 -6.57 -5.63 4.92
N LEU A 226 -7.64 -4.92 4.56
CA LEU A 226 -7.68 -3.46 4.42
C LEU A 226 -8.48 -2.89 5.59
N GLN A 227 -7.90 -1.93 6.32
CA GLN A 227 -8.49 -1.40 7.54
C GLN A 227 -9.55 -0.34 7.26
N ASP A 228 -10.71 -0.51 7.92
CA ASP A 228 -11.75 0.51 8.08
C ASP A 228 -11.58 1.16 9.47
N TRP A 229 -10.92 2.32 9.54
CA TRP A 229 -10.64 2.95 10.83
C TRP A 229 -11.10 4.40 10.91
N ALA A 230 -10.40 5.34 10.28
CA ALA A 230 -10.71 6.76 10.44
C ALA A 230 -10.66 7.51 9.11
N LYS A 231 -11.72 8.27 8.83
CA LYS A 231 -11.91 9.00 7.58
C LYS A 231 -11.98 8.07 6.37
N GLY A 232 -11.99 8.62 5.15
CA GLY A 232 -12.06 7.83 3.92
C GLY A 232 -10.70 7.37 3.46
N ILE A 233 -10.63 6.12 3.02
CA ILE A 233 -9.49 5.52 2.35
C ILE A 233 -9.91 4.91 1.02
N SER A 234 -9.07 5.06 0.02
CA SER A 234 -9.28 4.55 -1.34
C SER A 234 -8.11 3.67 -1.75
N PHE A 235 -8.41 2.56 -2.43
CA PHE A 235 -7.43 1.64 -2.98
C PHE A 235 -7.68 1.39 -4.47
N ARG A 236 -6.61 1.20 -5.22
CA ARG A 236 -6.62 0.72 -6.61
C ARG A 236 -5.34 -0.03 -6.92
N ASN A 237 -5.24 -0.67 -8.08
CA ASN A 237 -4.05 -1.38 -8.52
C ASN A 237 -3.54 -2.40 -7.49
N ILE A 238 -4.45 -3.08 -6.78
CA ILE A 238 -4.08 -4.12 -5.82
C ILE A 238 -3.69 -5.36 -6.61
N LYS A 239 -2.39 -5.67 -6.65
CA LYS A 239 -1.80 -6.76 -7.43
C LYS A 239 -0.95 -7.64 -6.52
N LEU A 240 -0.96 -8.93 -6.75
CA LEU A 240 -0.15 -9.89 -6.02
C LEU A 240 0.54 -10.86 -6.97
N LYS A 241 1.79 -11.18 -6.66
CA LYS A 241 2.55 -12.26 -7.30
C LYS A 241 2.96 -13.25 -6.21
N GLN A 242 2.68 -14.52 -6.41
CA GLN A 242 3.22 -15.59 -5.54
C GLN A 242 4.70 -15.81 -5.85
N LEU A 243 5.50 -16.03 -4.79
CA LEU A 243 6.95 -16.24 -4.84
C LEU A 243 7.30 -17.71 -4.58
#